data_363f8af806bb30dda75742bcbe347827
#
_entry.id   363f8af806bb30dda75742bcbe347827
#
_cell.length_a   1.000
_cell.length_b   1.000
_cell.length_c   1.000
_cell.angle_alpha   90.00
_cell.angle_beta   90.00
_cell.angle_gamma   90.00
#
_symmetry.space_group_name_H-M   'P 1'
#
loop_
_entity.id
_entity.type
_entity.pdbx_description
1 polymer ?
#
loop_
_entity_poly.entity_id
_entity_poly.type
_entity_poly.pdbx_seq_one_letter_code
_entity_poly.pdbx_strand_id
1 'polypeptide(L)'
;MNLSPEAEFFAALQSAAFIDRSDVGRILVTGVDRVDLLHRLSTNDLASLKIGETIGTSFTTEKGRMVDYVTVCARDSSLLLLTSAQTVQHLLQWLEKYHIMEDVAFSSVTAKTLMATVVGPDAISISSRIFGSSLTPNTVISLKTPFGDSTIVCVQEFHTSMVHVIVNAESGTTMWSYLVSEGGKYGACMMGVDSYEAFRISHGIPVGGHEIAEDFNPFDCGLAHSISFTKGCYIGQEVIARLDTYQKVQRLMVGIVLSDRPMDIRSRVSVYNGTEEAGWITSISPVSIRGKYPGLAIVKKSSITNGQEVTFRHDDKLFLANIGELPIKF
;
A
#
# COMPACT_ATOMS: atom_id res chain seq x y z
N MET A 1 -22.73 -3.19 17.73
CA MET A 1 -22.10 -4.51 18.03
C MET A 1 -20.69 -4.46 17.49
N ASN A 2 -19.70 -4.81 18.31
CA ASN A 2 -18.35 -5.02 17.78
C ASN A 2 -18.35 -6.35 17.04
N LEU A 3 -18.01 -6.32 15.76
CA LEU A 3 -17.82 -7.52 14.96
C LEU A 3 -16.55 -8.26 15.43
N SER A 4 -16.45 -9.56 15.15
CA SER A 4 -15.17 -10.25 15.28
C SER A 4 -14.20 -9.80 14.17
N PRO A 5 -12.88 -9.91 14.37
CA PRO A 5 -11.91 -9.54 13.33
C PRO A 5 -12.15 -10.25 11.99
N GLU A 6 -12.55 -11.50 12.01
CA GLU A 6 -12.91 -12.26 10.80
C GLU A 6 -14.19 -11.69 10.14
N ALA A 7 -15.20 -11.29 10.93
CA ALA A 7 -16.42 -10.67 10.40
C ALA A 7 -16.15 -9.29 9.81
N GLU A 8 -15.27 -8.48 10.41
CA GLU A 8 -14.80 -7.20 9.84
C GLU A 8 -14.08 -7.41 8.51
N PHE A 9 -13.21 -8.41 8.43
CA PHE A 9 -12.53 -8.79 7.18
C PHE A 9 -13.53 -9.13 6.07
N PHE A 10 -14.54 -9.98 6.35
CA PHE A 10 -15.54 -10.32 5.34
C PHE A 10 -16.44 -9.15 4.96
N ALA A 11 -16.76 -8.26 5.89
CA ALA A 11 -17.52 -7.05 5.58
C ALA A 11 -16.74 -6.15 4.61
N ALA A 12 -15.44 -5.95 4.83
CA ALA A 12 -14.57 -5.21 3.92
C ALA A 12 -14.45 -5.90 2.55
N LEU A 13 -14.34 -7.23 2.54
CA LEU A 13 -14.21 -8.02 1.30
C LEU A 13 -15.49 -7.98 0.45
N GLN A 14 -16.67 -7.92 1.07
CA GLN A 14 -17.97 -8.00 0.41
C GLN A 14 -18.57 -6.62 0.06
N SER A 15 -18.22 -5.58 0.83
CA SER A 15 -18.73 -4.23 0.65
C SER A 15 -17.68 -3.17 0.98
N ALA A 16 -17.68 -2.64 2.21
CA ALA A 16 -16.65 -1.68 2.65
C ALA A 16 -16.50 -1.64 4.17
N ALA A 17 -15.30 -1.25 4.62
CA ALA A 17 -15.03 -0.97 6.02
C ALA A 17 -14.17 0.29 6.19
N PHE A 18 -14.30 0.95 7.36
CA PHE A 18 -13.52 2.12 7.75
C PHE A 18 -12.39 1.71 8.68
N ILE A 19 -11.21 2.25 8.45
CA ILE A 19 -10.07 2.08 9.33
C ILE A 19 -9.31 3.38 9.52
N ASP A 20 -8.75 3.58 10.72
CA ASP A 20 -7.78 4.65 10.98
C ASP A 20 -6.44 4.29 10.34
N ARG A 21 -6.01 5.14 9.40
CA ARG A 21 -4.73 5.04 8.73
C ARG A 21 -3.92 6.33 8.88
N SER A 22 -4.06 6.95 10.05
CA SER A 22 -3.25 8.12 10.41
C SER A 22 -1.75 7.80 10.57
N ASP A 23 -1.39 6.53 10.58
CA ASP A 23 -0.02 5.98 10.49
C ASP A 23 0.64 6.18 9.11
N VAL A 24 -0.15 6.22 8.04
CA VAL A 24 0.34 6.46 6.67
C VAL A 24 0.99 7.84 6.59
N GLY A 25 2.17 7.92 6.02
CA GLY A 25 2.88 9.18 5.89
C GLY A 25 2.24 10.11 4.86
N ARG A 26 2.23 11.40 5.17
CA ARG A 26 1.72 12.46 4.28
C ARG A 26 2.78 13.53 4.14
N ILE A 27 3.33 13.66 2.92
CA ILE A 27 4.33 14.67 2.56
C ILE A 27 3.70 15.64 1.56
N LEU A 28 3.69 16.92 1.90
CA LEU A 28 3.32 17.99 0.97
C LEU A 28 4.59 18.45 0.24
N VAL A 29 4.51 18.49 -1.10
CA VAL A 29 5.59 18.96 -1.99
C VAL A 29 5.11 20.19 -2.73
N THR A 30 5.82 21.30 -2.58
CA THR A 30 5.53 22.60 -3.22
C THR A 30 6.71 23.08 -4.04
N GLY A 31 6.57 24.21 -4.74
CA GLY A 31 7.58 24.77 -5.64
C GLY A 31 7.29 24.47 -7.12
N VAL A 32 7.88 25.24 -8.02
CA VAL A 32 7.58 25.13 -9.46
C VAL A 32 8.17 23.86 -10.07
N ASP A 33 9.29 23.38 -9.55
CA ASP A 33 10.02 22.23 -10.09
C ASP A 33 9.56 20.88 -9.47
N ARG A 34 8.53 20.89 -8.61
CA ARG A 34 8.06 19.70 -7.86
C ARG A 34 7.74 18.49 -8.74
N VAL A 35 7.11 18.70 -9.89
CA VAL A 35 6.73 17.63 -10.81
C VAL A 35 7.97 17.07 -11.51
N ASP A 36 8.82 17.95 -12.04
CA ASP A 36 10.04 17.55 -12.74
C ASP A 36 10.99 16.78 -11.83
N LEU A 37 11.25 17.30 -10.62
CA LEU A 37 12.11 16.62 -9.65
C LEU A 37 11.59 15.22 -9.30
N LEU A 38 10.33 15.10 -8.88
CA LEU A 38 9.75 13.80 -8.51
C LEU A 38 9.64 12.85 -9.71
N HIS A 39 9.40 13.38 -10.92
CA HIS A 39 9.40 12.59 -12.15
C HIS A 39 10.77 11.94 -12.39
N ARG A 40 11.88 12.68 -12.21
CA ARG A 40 13.24 12.15 -12.34
C ARG A 40 13.65 11.19 -11.21
N LEU A 41 13.02 11.32 -10.04
CA LEU A 41 13.35 10.50 -8.87
C LEU A 41 12.53 9.22 -8.75
N SER A 42 11.41 9.07 -9.46
CA SER A 42 10.50 7.93 -9.30
C SER A 42 10.27 7.18 -10.61
N THR A 43 9.73 5.98 -10.50
CA THR A 43 9.64 5.03 -11.63
C THR A 43 8.49 5.32 -12.59
N ASN A 44 7.41 6.01 -12.15
CA ASN A 44 6.24 6.25 -12.99
C ASN A 44 6.26 7.64 -13.67
N ASP A 45 5.38 7.83 -14.64
CA ASP A 45 5.30 9.08 -15.41
C ASP A 45 4.46 10.13 -14.66
N LEU A 46 5.12 10.94 -13.85
CA LEU A 46 4.48 12.05 -13.15
C LEU A 46 4.30 13.30 -14.01
N ALA A 47 5.02 13.41 -15.13
CA ALA A 47 4.90 14.57 -16.02
C ALA A 47 3.56 14.60 -16.76
N SER A 48 2.95 13.44 -16.99
CA SER A 48 1.62 13.32 -17.61
C SER A 48 0.45 13.44 -16.61
N LEU A 49 0.74 13.42 -15.29
CA LEU A 49 -0.27 13.46 -14.24
C LEU A 49 -0.97 14.83 -14.17
N LYS A 50 -2.29 14.83 -14.34
CA LYS A 50 -3.09 16.06 -14.33
C LYS A 50 -3.56 16.41 -12.92
N ILE A 51 -3.82 17.70 -12.70
CA ILE A 51 -4.44 18.18 -11.47
C ILE A 51 -5.75 17.42 -11.24
N GLY A 52 -5.96 16.94 -10.02
CA GLY A 52 -7.09 16.10 -9.63
C GLY A 52 -6.88 14.59 -9.84
N GLU A 53 -5.77 14.18 -10.42
CA GLU A 53 -5.44 12.74 -10.60
C GLU A 53 -4.47 12.23 -9.54
N THR A 54 -4.44 10.90 -9.38
CA THR A 54 -3.47 10.20 -8.53
C THR A 54 -2.78 9.09 -9.30
N ILE A 55 -1.54 8.79 -8.93
CA ILE A 55 -0.76 7.69 -9.52
C ILE A 55 0.15 7.05 -8.47
N GLY A 56 0.23 5.72 -8.48
CA GLY A 56 1.22 4.98 -7.71
C GLY A 56 2.59 5.00 -8.38
N THR A 57 3.65 5.25 -7.63
CA THR A 57 5.03 5.23 -8.13
C THR A 57 5.99 4.67 -7.08
N SER A 58 7.06 4.02 -7.53
CA SER A 58 8.12 3.54 -6.66
C SER A 58 9.30 4.51 -6.67
N PHE A 59 9.87 4.76 -5.50
CA PHE A 59 11.18 5.38 -5.35
C PHE A 59 12.21 4.27 -5.17
N THR A 60 13.31 4.36 -5.90
CA THR A 60 14.34 3.32 -5.89
C THR A 60 15.74 3.93 -5.76
N THR A 61 16.67 3.15 -5.21
CA THR A 61 18.08 3.48 -5.24
C THR A 61 18.64 3.34 -6.65
N GLU A 62 19.88 3.81 -6.89
CA GLU A 62 20.59 3.65 -8.15
C GLU A 62 20.77 2.17 -8.55
N LYS A 63 20.66 1.25 -7.57
CA LYS A 63 20.71 -0.20 -7.79
C LYS A 63 19.30 -0.81 -8.06
N GLY A 64 18.28 0.03 -8.28
CA GLY A 64 16.90 -0.41 -8.51
C GLY A 64 16.25 -1.08 -7.29
N ARG A 65 16.71 -0.78 -6.07
CA ARG A 65 16.16 -1.31 -4.82
C ARG A 65 15.11 -0.37 -4.26
N MET A 66 14.06 -0.92 -3.67
CA MET A 66 12.95 -0.15 -3.10
C MET A 66 13.42 0.80 -2.00
N VAL A 67 13.00 2.05 -2.11
CA VAL A 67 13.04 3.04 -1.03
C VAL A 67 11.65 3.16 -0.42
N ASP A 68 10.63 3.40 -1.27
CA ASP A 68 9.23 3.39 -0.88
C ASP A 68 8.31 3.22 -2.09
N TYR A 69 7.06 2.84 -1.84
CA TYR A 69 5.94 2.95 -2.77
C TYR A 69 5.00 4.05 -2.31
N VAL A 70 4.67 4.96 -3.21
CA VAL A 70 3.99 6.20 -2.87
C VAL A 70 2.84 6.46 -3.83
N THR A 71 1.67 6.81 -3.29
CA THR A 71 0.59 7.41 -4.10
C THR A 71 0.82 8.91 -4.20
N VAL A 72 1.03 9.41 -5.40
CA VAL A 72 1.18 10.84 -5.71
C VAL A 72 -0.16 11.42 -6.09
N CYS A 73 -0.60 12.45 -5.39
CA CYS A 73 -1.87 13.16 -5.61
C CYS A 73 -1.56 14.54 -6.18
N ALA A 74 -1.95 14.81 -7.43
CA ALA A 74 -1.71 16.10 -8.07
C ALA A 74 -2.78 17.13 -7.67
N ARG A 75 -2.36 18.20 -6.99
CA ARG A 75 -3.20 19.34 -6.57
C ARG A 75 -2.77 20.58 -7.31
N ASP A 76 -3.58 21.64 -7.32
CA ASP A 76 -3.32 22.88 -8.08
C ASP A 76 -1.89 23.43 -7.90
N SER A 77 -1.46 23.61 -6.65
CA SER A 77 -0.16 24.24 -6.32
C SER A 77 0.81 23.29 -5.62
N SER A 78 0.47 22.02 -5.46
CA SER A 78 1.27 21.06 -4.69
C SER A 78 1.03 19.62 -5.15
N LEU A 79 1.97 18.74 -4.77
CA LEU A 79 1.73 17.30 -4.76
C LEU A 79 1.58 16.85 -3.31
N LEU A 80 0.62 15.97 -3.04
CA LEU A 80 0.52 15.26 -1.77
C LEU A 80 0.97 13.82 -2.00
N LEU A 81 1.97 13.39 -1.23
CA LEU A 81 2.49 12.03 -1.26
C LEU A 81 1.91 11.23 -0.09
N LEU A 82 1.27 10.11 -0.38
CA LEU A 82 0.90 9.11 0.64
C LEU A 82 1.96 8.01 0.60
N THR A 83 2.75 7.91 1.67
CA THR A 83 3.90 6.99 1.77
C THR A 83 3.50 5.73 2.54
N SER A 84 4.36 4.72 2.58
CA SER A 84 4.20 3.63 3.55
C SER A 84 4.19 4.16 4.98
N ALA A 85 3.52 3.44 5.88
CA ALA A 85 3.56 3.75 7.31
C ALA A 85 5.01 3.75 7.81
N GLN A 86 5.36 4.71 8.66
CA GLN A 86 6.68 4.85 9.30
C GLN A 86 7.88 5.16 8.37
N THR A 87 7.70 5.30 7.05
CA THR A 87 8.80 5.56 6.10
C THR A 87 9.03 7.06 5.84
N VAL A 88 8.18 7.96 6.34
CA VAL A 88 8.21 9.40 6.05
C VAL A 88 9.60 10.01 6.21
N GLN A 89 10.28 9.76 7.31
CA GLN A 89 11.59 10.36 7.57
C GLN A 89 12.65 9.81 6.62
N HIS A 90 12.61 8.50 6.33
CA HIS A 90 13.51 7.87 5.37
C HIS A 90 13.30 8.46 3.97
N LEU A 91 12.07 8.55 3.51
CA LEU A 91 11.76 9.11 2.19
C LEU A 91 12.14 10.60 2.10
N LEU A 92 11.87 11.40 3.13
CA LEU A 92 12.28 12.81 3.17
C LEU A 92 13.80 12.96 3.07
N GLN A 93 14.57 12.20 3.85
CA GLN A 93 16.03 12.22 3.78
C GLN A 93 16.54 11.79 2.40
N TRP A 94 15.88 10.80 1.79
CA TRP A 94 16.23 10.35 0.46
C TRP A 94 15.90 11.41 -0.60
N LEU A 95 14.75 12.07 -0.55
CA LEU A 95 14.37 13.16 -1.46
C LEU A 95 15.31 14.36 -1.35
N GLU A 96 15.64 14.79 -0.14
CA GLU A 96 16.57 15.89 0.13
C GLU A 96 18.01 15.61 -0.38
N LYS A 97 18.42 14.35 -0.39
CA LYS A 97 19.73 13.95 -0.96
C LYS A 97 19.86 14.32 -2.44
N TYR A 98 18.76 14.30 -3.19
CA TYR A 98 18.73 14.60 -4.64
C TYR A 98 18.15 15.96 -4.97
N HIS A 99 17.78 16.74 -3.98
CA HIS A 99 17.36 18.13 -4.09
C HIS A 99 18.58 19.04 -4.01
N ILE A 100 18.97 19.69 -5.11
CA ILE A 100 20.21 20.47 -5.20
C ILE A 100 19.92 21.96 -5.47
N MET A 101 19.20 22.30 -6.53
CA MET A 101 18.96 23.66 -6.97
C MET A 101 17.51 23.92 -7.38
N GLU A 102 16.67 22.91 -7.35
CA GLU A 102 15.27 23.02 -7.76
C GLU A 102 14.46 23.87 -6.77
N ASP A 103 13.51 24.65 -7.28
CA ASP A 103 12.52 25.33 -6.44
C ASP A 103 11.48 24.31 -5.97
N VAL A 104 11.83 23.57 -4.93
CA VAL A 104 11.00 22.55 -4.30
C VAL A 104 11.13 22.62 -2.78
N ALA A 105 10.02 22.39 -2.07
CA ALA A 105 10.03 22.23 -0.62
C ALA A 105 9.21 21.00 -0.21
N PHE A 106 9.77 20.20 0.69
CA PHE A 106 9.13 19.01 1.27
C PHE A 106 8.71 19.30 2.70
N SER A 107 7.47 18.96 3.06
CA SER A 107 6.93 19.16 4.40
C SER A 107 6.11 17.95 4.83
N SER A 108 6.49 17.30 5.92
CA SER A 108 5.61 16.30 6.53
C SER A 108 4.41 16.99 7.17
N VAL A 109 3.22 16.58 6.75
CA VAL A 109 1.95 17.01 7.34
C VAL A 109 1.28 15.89 8.14
N THR A 110 1.95 14.76 8.33
CA THR A 110 1.44 13.57 9.02
C THR A 110 0.92 13.89 10.42
N ALA A 111 1.71 14.59 11.24
CA ALA A 111 1.31 14.95 12.60
C ALA A 111 0.24 16.06 12.67
N LYS A 112 0.02 16.80 11.57
CA LYS A 112 -0.97 17.89 11.51
C LYS A 112 -2.33 17.43 10.98
N THR A 113 -2.42 16.20 10.50
CA THR A 113 -3.62 15.66 9.85
C THR A 113 -3.95 14.28 10.40
N LEU A 114 -5.20 13.87 10.26
CA LEU A 114 -5.66 12.49 10.47
C LEU A 114 -6.19 11.93 9.15
N MET A 115 -6.13 10.62 9.01
CA MET A 115 -6.57 9.94 7.81
C MET A 115 -7.44 8.74 8.16
N ALA A 116 -8.70 8.78 7.76
CA ALA A 116 -9.55 7.60 7.68
C ALA A 116 -9.44 6.99 6.29
N THR A 117 -9.48 5.67 6.20
CA THR A 117 -9.53 4.97 4.92
C THR A 117 -10.77 4.08 4.87
N VAL A 118 -11.51 4.16 3.78
CA VAL A 118 -12.59 3.23 3.42
C VAL A 118 -11.99 2.23 2.46
N VAL A 119 -12.08 0.94 2.76
CA VAL A 119 -11.54 -0.14 1.92
C VAL A 119 -12.64 -1.11 1.51
N GLY A 120 -12.51 -1.67 0.32
CA GLY A 120 -13.42 -2.69 -0.20
C GLY A 120 -13.99 -2.36 -1.57
N PRO A 121 -14.71 -3.29 -2.23
CA PRO A 121 -15.22 -3.10 -3.59
C PRO A 121 -16.20 -1.93 -3.69
N ASP A 122 -16.97 -1.65 -2.65
CA ASP A 122 -17.95 -0.55 -2.61
C ASP A 122 -17.41 0.75 -2.00
N ALA A 123 -16.11 0.83 -1.67
CA ALA A 123 -15.52 1.99 -0.98
C ALA A 123 -15.81 3.32 -1.69
N ILE A 124 -15.65 3.38 -3.02
CA ILE A 124 -15.90 4.59 -3.81
C ILE A 124 -17.39 4.92 -3.86
N SER A 125 -18.26 3.92 -4.10
CA SER A 125 -19.71 4.14 -4.21
C SER A 125 -20.32 4.59 -2.88
N ILE A 126 -19.94 3.96 -1.77
CA ILE A 126 -20.38 4.33 -0.42
C ILE A 126 -19.86 5.73 -0.05
N SER A 127 -18.58 6.01 -0.28
CA SER A 127 -18.02 7.34 0.00
C SER A 127 -18.68 8.42 -0.85
N SER A 128 -19.02 8.14 -2.11
CA SER A 128 -19.77 9.07 -2.97
C SER A 128 -21.12 9.44 -2.36
N ARG A 129 -21.84 8.47 -1.78
CA ARG A 129 -23.13 8.70 -1.09
C ARG A 129 -22.94 9.48 0.21
N ILE A 130 -21.93 9.14 1.02
CA ILE A 130 -21.61 9.81 2.28
C ILE A 130 -21.32 11.29 2.06
N PHE A 131 -20.52 11.61 1.04
CA PHE A 131 -20.09 12.99 0.76
C PHE A 131 -21.01 13.75 -0.20
N GLY A 132 -22.02 13.10 -0.79
CA GLY A 132 -22.90 13.70 -1.80
C GLY A 132 -22.13 14.21 -3.03
N SER A 133 -21.02 13.55 -3.37
CA SER A 133 -20.12 13.93 -4.46
C SER A 133 -19.77 12.70 -5.30
N SER A 134 -19.78 12.84 -6.62
CA SER A 134 -19.37 11.76 -7.52
C SER A 134 -17.85 11.56 -7.43
N LEU A 135 -17.44 10.50 -6.76
CA LEU A 135 -16.03 10.10 -6.66
C LEU A 135 -15.69 9.10 -7.77
N THR A 136 -14.50 9.24 -8.32
CA THR A 136 -14.00 8.35 -9.38
C THR A 136 -12.64 7.75 -9.00
N PRO A 137 -12.30 6.56 -9.50
CA PRO A 137 -10.99 5.95 -9.25
C PRO A 137 -9.82 6.85 -9.65
N ASN A 138 -8.74 6.76 -8.90
CA ASN A 138 -7.47 7.42 -9.15
C ASN A 138 -7.58 8.95 -9.25
N THR A 139 -8.37 9.54 -8.34
CA THR A 139 -8.56 10.99 -8.24
C THR A 139 -8.31 11.52 -6.84
N VAL A 140 -7.95 12.79 -6.78
CA VAL A 140 -7.88 13.59 -5.55
C VAL A 140 -8.74 14.84 -5.68
N ILE A 141 -9.60 15.09 -4.70
CA ILE A 141 -10.44 16.28 -4.64
C ILE A 141 -10.40 16.93 -3.25
N SER A 142 -10.64 18.23 -3.21
CA SER A 142 -10.87 18.95 -1.96
C SER A 142 -12.38 19.19 -1.80
N LEU A 143 -12.92 18.81 -0.66
CA LEU A 143 -14.35 18.96 -0.33
C LEU A 143 -14.52 19.70 0.98
N LYS A 144 -15.56 20.54 1.03
CA LYS A 144 -16.10 21.03 2.31
C LYS A 144 -17.07 19.99 2.85
N THR A 145 -16.73 19.40 3.97
CA THR A 145 -17.51 18.36 4.64
C THR A 145 -18.10 18.90 5.95
N PRO A 146 -19.03 18.19 6.60
CA PRO A 146 -19.56 18.57 7.91
C PRO A 146 -18.52 18.68 9.03
N PHE A 147 -17.32 18.11 8.81
CA PHE A 147 -16.19 18.14 9.74
C PHE A 147 -15.05 19.05 9.25
N GLY A 148 -15.29 19.91 8.26
CA GLY A 148 -14.34 20.89 7.75
C GLY A 148 -13.78 20.58 6.38
N ASP A 149 -12.73 21.33 5.98
CA ASP A 149 -12.05 21.13 4.71
C ASP A 149 -11.33 19.77 4.72
N SER A 150 -11.60 18.97 3.69
CA SER A 150 -11.13 17.61 3.58
C SER A 150 -10.49 17.35 2.23
N THR A 151 -9.42 16.56 2.21
CA THR A 151 -8.86 16.00 0.98
C THR A 151 -9.33 14.55 0.86
N ILE A 152 -10.03 14.25 -0.23
CA ILE A 152 -10.49 12.91 -0.55
C ILE A 152 -9.63 12.35 -1.66
N VAL A 153 -9.01 11.20 -1.41
CA VAL A 153 -8.13 10.51 -2.37
C VAL A 153 -8.73 9.15 -2.67
N CYS A 154 -9.08 8.92 -3.92
CA CYS A 154 -9.61 7.64 -4.39
C CYS A 154 -8.52 6.88 -5.13
N VAL A 155 -8.29 5.65 -4.72
CA VAL A 155 -7.28 4.74 -5.31
C VAL A 155 -7.96 3.44 -5.68
N GLN A 156 -7.65 2.91 -6.86
CA GLN A 156 -8.07 1.57 -7.29
C GLN A 156 -6.85 0.78 -7.70
N GLU A 157 -6.36 -0.03 -6.78
CA GLU A 157 -5.15 -0.86 -6.94
C GLU A 157 -5.31 -2.17 -6.16
N PHE A 158 -4.42 -3.12 -6.37
CA PHE A 158 -4.39 -4.39 -5.63
C PHE A 158 -5.75 -5.11 -5.57
N HIS A 159 -6.50 -5.07 -6.69
CA HIS A 159 -7.83 -5.69 -6.82
C HIS A 159 -8.89 -5.16 -5.84
N THR A 160 -8.71 -3.96 -5.31
CA THR A 160 -9.65 -3.32 -4.39
C THR A 160 -9.72 -1.82 -4.61
N SER A 161 -10.72 -1.17 -3.99
CA SER A 161 -10.84 0.28 -3.96
C SER A 161 -10.55 0.80 -2.56
N MET A 162 -9.87 1.93 -2.49
CA MET A 162 -9.58 2.65 -1.25
C MET A 162 -9.97 4.12 -1.39
N VAL A 163 -10.63 4.68 -0.39
CA VAL A 163 -10.93 6.12 -0.32
C VAL A 163 -10.33 6.65 0.97
N HIS A 164 -9.30 7.48 0.84
CA HIS A 164 -8.66 8.13 1.98
C HIS A 164 -9.31 9.48 2.22
N VAL A 165 -9.74 9.72 3.44
CA VAL A 165 -10.33 10.96 3.94
C VAL A 165 -9.33 11.62 4.85
N ILE A 166 -8.72 12.72 4.41
CA ILE A 166 -7.65 13.42 5.13
C ILE A 166 -8.20 14.77 5.61
N VAL A 167 -8.04 15.03 6.91
CA VAL A 167 -8.51 16.23 7.57
C VAL A 167 -7.42 16.79 8.49
N ASN A 168 -7.59 18.05 8.92
CA ASN A 168 -6.78 18.57 10.02
C ASN A 168 -7.02 17.75 11.29
N ALA A 169 -5.98 17.58 12.12
CA ALA A 169 -6.03 16.73 13.31
C ALA A 169 -7.18 17.12 14.27
N GLU A 170 -7.50 18.41 14.38
CA GLU A 170 -8.59 18.94 15.21
C GLU A 170 -9.97 18.43 14.78
N SER A 171 -10.16 18.12 13.51
CA SER A 171 -11.41 17.62 12.93
C SER A 171 -11.61 16.10 13.08
N GLY A 172 -10.61 15.38 13.60
CA GLY A 172 -10.60 13.91 13.58
C GLY A 172 -11.78 13.26 14.29
N THR A 173 -12.12 13.71 15.52
CA THR A 173 -13.24 13.15 16.28
C THR A 173 -14.57 13.34 15.55
N THR A 174 -14.78 14.55 14.97
CA THR A 174 -16.00 14.86 14.22
C THR A 174 -16.07 14.03 12.93
N MET A 175 -14.94 13.89 12.22
CA MET A 175 -14.83 13.02 11.04
C MET A 175 -15.24 11.59 11.37
N TRP A 176 -14.65 10.99 12.41
CA TRP A 176 -14.97 9.62 12.80
C TRP A 176 -16.43 9.42 13.18
N SER A 177 -16.98 10.33 14.00
CA SER A 177 -18.40 10.28 14.38
C SER A 177 -19.33 10.34 13.16
N TYR A 178 -18.97 11.18 12.18
CA TYR A 178 -19.72 11.33 10.94
C TYR A 178 -19.62 10.08 10.06
N LEU A 179 -18.40 9.57 9.82
CA LEU A 179 -18.18 8.39 8.98
C LEU A 179 -18.87 7.15 9.54
N VAL A 180 -18.80 6.93 10.85
CA VAL A 180 -19.48 5.79 11.51
C VAL A 180 -21.01 5.92 11.38
N SER A 181 -21.56 7.13 11.60
CA SER A 181 -23.01 7.36 11.50
C SER A 181 -23.51 7.19 10.07
N GLU A 182 -22.88 7.86 9.11
CA GLU A 182 -23.33 7.82 7.71
C GLU A 182 -23.01 6.50 7.03
N GLY A 183 -21.79 5.96 7.26
CA GLY A 183 -21.37 4.68 6.66
C GLY A 183 -22.22 3.50 7.09
N GLY A 184 -22.65 3.48 8.36
CA GLY A 184 -23.55 2.45 8.86
C GLY A 184 -24.88 2.38 8.12
N LYS A 185 -25.38 3.52 7.58
CA LYS A 185 -26.61 3.56 6.75
C LYS A 185 -26.44 2.81 5.42
N TYR A 186 -25.21 2.65 4.96
CA TYR A 186 -24.88 1.97 3.69
C TYR A 186 -24.18 0.62 3.90
N GLY A 187 -24.20 0.10 5.14
CA GLY A 187 -23.66 -1.22 5.46
C GLY A 187 -22.14 -1.27 5.66
N ALA A 188 -21.46 -0.12 5.68
CA ALA A 188 -20.04 -0.08 6.02
C ALA A 188 -19.84 -0.21 7.54
N CYS A 189 -18.82 -0.98 7.96
CA CYS A 189 -18.50 -1.19 9.37
C CYS A 189 -17.13 -0.58 9.73
N MET A 190 -16.85 -0.47 11.02
CA MET A 190 -15.49 -0.21 11.50
C MET A 190 -14.66 -1.48 11.40
N MET A 191 -13.38 -1.30 11.09
CA MET A 191 -12.38 -2.37 10.99
C MET A 191 -11.21 -2.06 11.91
N GLY A 192 -10.78 -3.07 12.68
CA GLY A 192 -9.58 -2.99 13.50
C GLY A 192 -8.30 -3.18 12.70
N VAL A 193 -7.16 -2.86 13.32
CA VAL A 193 -5.82 -2.97 12.70
C VAL A 193 -5.53 -4.41 12.26
N ASP A 194 -5.86 -5.39 13.10
CA ASP A 194 -5.60 -6.81 12.81
C ASP A 194 -6.43 -7.31 11.60
N SER A 195 -7.68 -6.87 11.51
CA SER A 195 -8.57 -7.20 10.40
C SER A 195 -8.10 -6.55 9.10
N TYR A 196 -7.61 -5.32 9.18
CA TYR A 196 -7.00 -4.64 8.03
C TYR A 196 -5.70 -5.31 7.60
N GLU A 197 -4.89 -5.77 8.54
CA GLU A 197 -3.67 -6.50 8.23
C GLU A 197 -3.99 -7.80 7.45
N ALA A 198 -5.02 -8.54 7.88
CA ALA A 198 -5.52 -9.69 7.12
C ALA A 198 -6.03 -9.29 5.72
N PHE A 199 -6.74 -8.15 5.62
CA PHE A 199 -7.26 -7.64 4.35
C PHE A 199 -6.15 -7.25 3.38
N ARG A 200 -5.16 -6.44 3.82
CA ARG A 200 -4.06 -6.02 2.97
C ARG A 200 -3.22 -7.20 2.47
N ILE A 201 -2.93 -8.15 3.37
CA ILE A 201 -2.18 -9.38 3.04
C ILE A 201 -2.93 -10.18 1.98
N SER A 202 -4.23 -10.37 2.16
CA SER A 202 -5.04 -11.14 1.22
C SER A 202 -5.13 -10.49 -0.17
N HIS A 203 -5.05 -9.18 -0.24
CA HIS A 203 -5.02 -8.43 -1.51
C HIS A 203 -3.63 -8.24 -2.10
N GLY A 204 -2.56 -8.63 -1.39
CA GLY A 204 -1.19 -8.40 -1.83
C GLY A 204 -0.76 -6.94 -1.77
N ILE A 205 -1.27 -6.16 -0.82
CA ILE A 205 -0.87 -4.76 -0.62
C ILE A 205 0.44 -4.75 0.17
N PRO A 206 1.57 -4.35 -0.45
CA PRO A 206 2.85 -4.32 0.21
C PRO A 206 2.98 -3.12 1.15
N VAL A 207 3.78 -3.26 2.21
CA VAL A 207 4.04 -2.20 3.18
C VAL A 207 5.52 -2.04 3.49
N GLY A 208 5.89 -0.84 3.93
CA GLY A 208 7.26 -0.50 4.34
C GLY A 208 7.78 -1.38 5.48
N GLY A 209 9.04 -1.78 5.39
CA GLY A 209 9.68 -2.65 6.37
C GLY A 209 9.39 -4.16 6.20
N HIS A 210 8.40 -4.51 5.39
CA HIS A 210 8.03 -5.89 5.06
C HIS A 210 8.37 -6.20 3.61
N GLU A 211 7.43 -6.02 2.69
CA GLU A 211 7.61 -6.22 1.25
C GLU A 211 8.40 -5.08 0.60
N ILE A 212 8.17 -3.84 1.07
CA ILE A 212 8.90 -2.66 0.59
C ILE A 212 10.15 -2.49 1.45
N ALA A 213 11.29 -2.93 0.93
CA ALA A 213 12.59 -2.84 1.59
C ALA A 213 13.73 -2.91 0.56
N GLU A 214 14.91 -2.41 0.94
CA GLU A 214 16.09 -2.33 0.06
C GLU A 214 16.63 -3.67 -0.44
N ASP A 215 16.17 -4.81 0.11
CA ASP A 215 16.51 -6.15 -0.41
C ASP A 215 15.76 -6.48 -1.71
N PHE A 216 14.70 -5.75 -2.01
CA PHE A 216 13.80 -6.04 -3.11
C PHE A 216 13.78 -4.93 -4.15
N ASN A 217 13.33 -5.26 -5.35
CA ASN A 217 13.02 -4.31 -6.41
C ASN A 217 11.51 -4.25 -6.64
N PRO A 218 10.98 -3.29 -7.41
CA PRO A 218 9.53 -3.16 -7.63
C PRO A 218 8.85 -4.42 -8.17
N PHE A 219 9.52 -5.22 -9.01
CA PHE A 219 8.95 -6.48 -9.52
C PHE A 219 8.82 -7.53 -8.43
N ASP A 220 9.83 -7.63 -7.55
CA ASP A 220 9.79 -8.56 -6.41
C ASP A 220 8.58 -8.28 -5.51
N CYS A 221 8.17 -7.00 -5.39
CA CYS A 221 7.07 -6.53 -4.52
C CYS A 221 5.69 -6.50 -5.20
N GLY A 222 5.56 -7.00 -6.43
CA GLY A 222 4.28 -6.94 -7.18
C GLY A 222 3.93 -5.54 -7.71
N LEU A 223 4.89 -4.60 -7.76
CA LEU A 223 4.70 -3.19 -8.11
C LEU A 223 5.08 -2.85 -9.57
N ALA A 224 5.05 -3.82 -10.48
CA ALA A 224 5.36 -3.59 -11.90
C ALA A 224 4.48 -2.50 -12.52
N HIS A 225 3.24 -2.35 -12.06
CA HIS A 225 2.31 -1.31 -12.51
C HIS A 225 2.73 0.12 -12.13
N SER A 226 3.64 0.28 -11.18
CA SER A 226 4.20 1.56 -10.76
C SER A 226 5.40 2.02 -11.61
N ILE A 227 5.70 1.32 -12.71
CA ILE A 227 6.86 1.59 -13.58
C ILE A 227 6.37 2.03 -14.96
N SER A 228 6.82 3.18 -15.43
CA SER A 228 6.68 3.59 -16.82
C SER A 228 7.94 3.20 -17.59
N PHE A 229 7.77 2.43 -18.67
CA PHE A 229 8.86 2.04 -19.55
C PHE A 229 9.04 3.01 -20.74
N THR A 230 8.19 4.03 -20.83
CA THR A 230 8.18 5.01 -21.94
C THR A 230 8.58 6.42 -21.52
N LYS A 231 8.69 6.68 -20.20
CA LYS A 231 9.14 7.97 -19.67
C LYS A 231 10.65 8.19 -19.84
N GLY A 232 11.11 9.41 -19.58
CA GLY A 232 12.53 9.76 -19.53
C GLY A 232 13.31 9.09 -18.39
N CYS A 233 14.57 9.49 -18.23
CA CYS A 233 15.48 8.89 -17.24
C CYS A 233 14.99 9.11 -15.80
N TYR A 234 15.22 8.11 -14.96
CA TYR A 234 14.96 8.15 -13.51
C TYR A 234 16.00 7.33 -12.74
N ILE A 235 16.09 7.53 -11.43
CA ILE A 235 17.04 6.81 -10.57
C ILE A 235 16.73 5.31 -10.54
N GLY A 236 17.75 4.48 -10.84
CA GLY A 236 17.63 3.01 -10.90
C GLY A 236 17.11 2.45 -12.23
N GLN A 237 16.78 3.30 -13.22
CA GLN A 237 16.19 2.88 -14.48
C GLN A 237 16.99 1.80 -15.21
N GLU A 238 18.31 1.93 -15.27
CA GLU A 238 19.14 0.94 -15.98
C GLU A 238 18.94 -0.48 -15.46
N VAL A 239 18.93 -0.63 -14.14
CA VAL A 239 18.73 -1.94 -13.51
C VAL A 239 17.31 -2.45 -13.74
N ILE A 240 16.30 -1.59 -13.55
CA ILE A 240 14.88 -1.92 -13.72
C ILE A 240 14.58 -2.31 -15.16
N ALA A 241 15.00 -1.49 -16.14
CA ALA A 241 14.81 -1.79 -17.55
C ALA A 241 15.52 -3.08 -17.99
N ARG A 242 16.71 -3.34 -17.44
CA ARG A 242 17.45 -4.59 -17.69
C ARG A 242 16.73 -5.82 -17.13
N LEU A 243 16.12 -5.72 -15.96
CA LEU A 243 15.34 -6.82 -15.38
C LEU A 243 14.13 -7.17 -16.25
N ASP A 244 13.45 -6.15 -16.78
CA ASP A 244 12.29 -6.31 -17.67
C ASP A 244 12.71 -6.86 -19.04
N THR A 245 13.60 -6.16 -19.76
CA THR A 245 14.02 -6.50 -21.13
C THR A 245 14.57 -7.91 -21.25
N TYR A 246 15.38 -8.35 -20.29
CA TYR A 246 15.98 -9.68 -20.31
C TYR A 246 15.16 -10.73 -19.56
N GLN A 247 13.95 -10.36 -19.09
CA GLN A 247 13.08 -11.21 -18.26
C GLN A 247 13.84 -11.85 -17.09
N LYS A 248 14.74 -11.08 -16.47
CA LYS A 248 15.61 -11.52 -15.37
C LYS A 248 15.00 -11.32 -13.98
N VAL A 249 13.73 -11.01 -13.91
CA VAL A 249 13.00 -11.01 -12.64
C VAL A 249 12.99 -12.43 -12.09
N GLN A 250 13.72 -12.64 -11.00
CA GLN A 250 13.94 -13.97 -10.43
C GLN A 250 12.96 -14.31 -9.32
N ARG A 251 12.35 -13.29 -8.70
CA ARG A 251 11.46 -13.44 -7.54
C ARG A 251 10.15 -12.71 -7.79
N LEU A 252 9.10 -13.20 -7.16
CA LEU A 252 7.78 -12.56 -7.19
C LEU A 252 7.14 -12.66 -5.81
N MET A 253 6.34 -11.68 -5.47
CA MET A 253 5.44 -11.73 -4.34
C MET A 253 4.27 -12.66 -4.65
N VAL A 254 3.98 -13.56 -3.72
CA VAL A 254 2.88 -14.53 -3.78
C VAL A 254 2.10 -14.52 -2.49
N GLY A 255 0.83 -14.95 -2.57
CA GLY A 255 0.06 -15.32 -1.39
C GLY A 255 0.54 -16.64 -0.83
N ILE A 256 0.49 -16.79 0.47
CA ILE A 256 0.65 -18.08 1.15
C ILE A 256 -0.49 -18.28 2.14
N VAL A 257 -0.80 -19.54 2.42
CA VAL A 257 -1.84 -19.92 3.38
C VAL A 257 -1.28 -20.93 4.37
N LEU A 258 -1.34 -20.59 5.65
CA LEU A 258 -0.88 -21.43 6.75
C LEU A 258 -2.06 -22.02 7.54
N SER A 259 -1.92 -23.24 8.04
CA SER A 259 -2.90 -23.86 8.96
C SER A 259 -2.64 -23.48 10.43
N ASP A 260 -1.40 -23.10 10.76
CA ASP A 260 -1.00 -22.67 12.10
C ASP A 260 -0.11 -21.43 11.99
N ARG A 261 -0.24 -20.51 12.95
CA ARG A 261 0.52 -19.27 12.97
C ARG A 261 1.61 -19.33 14.03
N PRO A 262 2.89 -19.11 13.65
CA PRO A 262 3.92 -18.92 14.64
C PRO A 262 3.67 -17.65 15.46
N MET A 263 4.02 -17.69 16.73
CA MET A 263 3.96 -16.50 17.60
C MET A 263 5.15 -15.57 17.31
N ASP A 264 4.90 -14.27 17.39
CA ASP A 264 5.94 -13.22 17.33
C ASP A 264 6.89 -13.19 16.12
N ILE A 265 6.40 -13.52 14.91
CA ILE A 265 7.18 -13.25 13.69
C ILE A 265 7.31 -11.72 13.51
N ARG A 266 8.46 -11.18 13.90
CA ARG A 266 8.83 -9.75 13.76
C ARG A 266 9.80 -9.49 12.62
N SER A 267 10.32 -10.52 11.96
CA SER A 267 11.30 -10.44 10.89
C SER A 267 10.96 -11.42 9.77
N ARG A 268 11.55 -11.20 8.62
CA ARG A 268 11.43 -12.14 7.50
C ARG A 268 11.95 -13.51 7.90
N VAL A 269 11.26 -14.55 7.44
CA VAL A 269 11.62 -15.95 7.70
C VAL A 269 11.88 -16.65 6.38
N SER A 270 13.04 -17.32 6.24
CA SER A 270 13.35 -18.09 5.04
C SER A 270 12.38 -19.26 4.87
N VAL A 271 11.88 -19.44 3.64
CA VAL A 271 11.06 -20.59 3.25
C VAL A 271 11.82 -21.53 2.33
N TYR A 272 11.51 -22.80 2.44
CA TYR A 272 12.20 -23.88 1.75
C TYR A 272 11.23 -24.73 0.95
N ASN A 273 11.66 -25.11 -0.24
CA ASN A 273 11.06 -26.17 -1.04
C ASN A 273 11.96 -27.41 -0.90
N GLY A 274 11.57 -28.35 -0.06
CA GLY A 274 12.46 -29.43 0.38
C GLY A 274 13.69 -28.87 1.13
N THR A 275 14.88 -29.03 0.57
CA THR A 275 16.14 -28.51 1.14
C THR A 275 16.60 -27.20 0.51
N GLU A 276 15.97 -26.75 -0.58
CA GLU A 276 16.35 -25.54 -1.30
C GLU A 276 15.62 -24.31 -0.72
N GLU A 277 16.38 -23.24 -0.43
CA GLU A 277 15.78 -21.96 -0.04
C GLU A 277 15.00 -21.37 -1.21
N ALA A 278 13.69 -21.23 -1.02
CA ALA A 278 12.75 -20.72 -2.02
C ALA A 278 12.58 -19.19 -1.96
N GLY A 279 12.79 -18.57 -0.78
CA GLY A 279 12.61 -17.14 -0.56
C GLY A 279 12.29 -16.80 0.89
N TRP A 280 11.42 -15.80 1.11
CA TRP A 280 11.11 -15.30 2.45
C TRP A 280 9.61 -15.06 2.61
N ILE A 281 9.07 -15.44 3.77
CA ILE A 281 7.81 -14.89 4.27
C ILE A 281 8.08 -13.46 4.74
N THR A 282 7.25 -12.54 4.31
CA THR A 282 7.36 -11.11 4.64
C THR A 282 6.26 -10.64 5.58
N SER A 283 5.08 -11.25 5.48
CA SER A 283 3.93 -10.94 6.34
C SER A 283 3.10 -12.18 6.62
N ILE A 284 2.54 -12.28 7.83
CA ILE A 284 1.53 -13.29 8.20
C ILE A 284 0.40 -12.58 8.95
N SER A 285 -0.84 -12.83 8.56
CA SER A 285 -2.02 -12.26 9.19
C SER A 285 -2.09 -12.58 10.69
N PRO A 286 -2.41 -11.59 11.53
CA PRO A 286 -2.69 -11.84 12.94
C PRO A 286 -4.03 -12.55 13.17
N VAL A 287 -4.92 -12.53 12.18
CA VAL A 287 -6.29 -13.10 12.25
C VAL A 287 -6.38 -14.33 11.36
N SER A 288 -6.98 -15.39 11.87
CA SER A 288 -7.35 -16.53 11.05
C SER A 288 -8.64 -16.25 10.28
N ILE A 289 -8.64 -16.62 9.01
CA ILE A 289 -9.80 -16.52 8.10
C ILE A 289 -10.19 -17.95 7.73
N ARG A 290 -11.38 -18.37 8.13
CA ARG A 290 -11.86 -19.78 7.98
C ARG A 290 -10.86 -20.81 8.53
N GLY A 291 -10.26 -20.47 9.68
CA GLY A 291 -9.30 -21.36 10.35
C GLY A 291 -7.92 -21.43 9.71
N LYS A 292 -7.59 -20.53 8.75
CA LYS A 292 -6.29 -20.44 8.10
C LYS A 292 -5.72 -19.01 8.20
N TYR A 293 -4.41 -18.90 8.17
CA TYR A 293 -3.72 -17.62 8.25
C TYR A 293 -3.15 -17.23 6.86
N PRO A 294 -3.68 -16.17 6.20
CA PRO A 294 -3.07 -15.65 5.00
C PRO A 294 -1.71 -15.01 5.30
N GLY A 295 -0.81 -15.09 4.35
CA GLY A 295 0.50 -14.44 4.41
C GLY A 295 0.97 -13.99 3.04
N LEU A 296 2.06 -13.20 3.02
CA LEU A 296 2.79 -12.81 1.83
C LEU A 296 4.21 -13.39 1.89
N ALA A 297 4.69 -13.83 0.76
CA ALA A 297 6.07 -14.28 0.59
C ALA A 297 6.65 -13.75 -0.72
N ILE A 298 7.96 -13.47 -0.72
CA ILE A 298 8.71 -13.15 -1.92
C ILE A 298 9.59 -14.36 -2.23
N VAL A 299 9.25 -15.08 -3.30
CA VAL A 299 9.85 -16.38 -3.63
C VAL A 299 10.43 -16.42 -5.04
N LYS A 300 11.40 -17.30 -5.26
CA LYS A 300 11.99 -17.55 -6.59
C LYS A 300 10.90 -18.04 -7.54
N LYS A 301 10.92 -17.56 -8.78
CA LYS A 301 9.98 -18.00 -9.83
C LYS A 301 10.01 -19.53 -10.06
N SER A 302 11.17 -20.14 -9.92
CA SER A 302 11.33 -21.60 -10.03
C SER A 302 10.60 -22.39 -8.95
N SER A 303 10.25 -21.72 -7.84
CA SER A 303 9.53 -22.31 -6.70
C SER A 303 8.05 -21.98 -6.71
N ILE A 304 7.53 -21.28 -7.74
CA ILE A 304 6.13 -20.87 -7.81
C ILE A 304 5.32 -21.92 -8.56
N THR A 305 4.64 -22.77 -7.82
CA THR A 305 3.55 -23.62 -8.32
C THR A 305 2.35 -23.42 -7.41
N ASN A 306 1.19 -23.06 -7.97
CA ASN A 306 -0.02 -22.87 -7.18
C ASN A 306 -0.37 -24.17 -6.42
N GLY A 307 -0.64 -24.05 -5.12
CA GLY A 307 -0.88 -25.18 -4.22
C GLY A 307 0.38 -25.90 -3.74
N GLN A 308 1.57 -25.47 -4.17
CA GLN A 308 2.83 -26.06 -3.70
C GLN A 308 3.04 -25.79 -2.22
N GLU A 309 3.38 -26.84 -1.49
CA GLU A 309 3.75 -26.77 -0.08
C GLU A 309 5.21 -26.31 0.05
N VAL A 310 5.43 -25.34 0.92
CA VAL A 310 6.75 -24.88 1.36
C VAL A 310 6.83 -24.94 2.87
N THR A 311 8.06 -25.06 3.39
CA THR A 311 8.31 -25.18 4.81
C THR A 311 9.11 -24.02 5.34
N PHE A 312 8.97 -23.70 6.61
CA PHE A 312 9.86 -22.76 7.32
C PHE A 312 9.96 -23.17 8.80
N ARG A 313 11.00 -22.68 9.47
CA ARG A 313 11.22 -22.92 10.90
C ARG A 313 11.12 -21.60 11.66
N HIS A 314 10.45 -21.67 12.81
CA HIS A 314 10.39 -20.60 13.78
C HIS A 314 10.31 -21.21 15.19
N ASP A 315 11.17 -20.76 16.11
CA ASP A 315 11.30 -21.30 17.48
C ASP A 315 11.36 -22.82 17.52
N ASP A 316 12.27 -23.42 16.72
CA ASP A 316 12.50 -24.87 16.58
C ASP A 316 11.29 -25.68 16.07
N LYS A 317 10.15 -25.05 15.81
CA LYS A 317 8.96 -25.67 15.22
C LYS A 317 8.99 -25.54 13.70
N LEU A 318 8.63 -26.63 13.01
CA LEU A 318 8.42 -26.64 11.57
C LEU A 318 6.99 -26.24 11.24
N PHE A 319 6.82 -25.30 10.33
CA PHE A 319 5.54 -24.85 9.81
C PHE A 319 5.42 -25.16 8.33
N LEU A 320 4.18 -25.37 7.88
CA LEU A 320 3.82 -25.62 6.49
C LEU A 320 3.01 -24.42 5.97
N ALA A 321 3.29 -24.00 4.73
CA ALA A 321 2.51 -23.00 4.02
C ALA A 321 2.27 -23.47 2.58
N ASN A 322 1.10 -23.19 2.04
CA ASN A 322 0.79 -23.46 0.64
C ASN A 322 0.88 -22.15 -0.16
N ILE A 323 1.62 -22.17 -1.26
CA ILE A 323 1.70 -21.03 -2.19
C ILE A 323 0.36 -20.90 -2.91
N GLY A 324 -0.13 -19.66 -3.00
CA GLY A 324 -1.36 -19.28 -3.70
C GLY A 324 -1.19 -18.01 -4.53
N GLU A 325 -2.15 -17.78 -5.41
CA GLU A 325 -2.24 -16.55 -6.18
C GLU A 325 -2.73 -15.39 -5.32
N LEU A 326 -2.46 -14.16 -5.76
CA LEU A 326 -3.03 -12.94 -5.21
C LEU A 326 -4.13 -12.39 -6.15
N PRO A 327 -5.26 -11.92 -5.61
CA PRO A 327 -5.65 -11.94 -4.19
C PRO A 327 -5.95 -13.36 -3.68
N ILE A 328 -5.64 -13.61 -2.40
CA ILE A 328 -5.93 -14.90 -1.76
C ILE A 328 -7.46 -15.08 -1.65
N LYS A 329 -7.96 -16.20 -2.15
CA LYS A 329 -9.39 -16.55 -2.12
C LYS A 329 -9.67 -17.48 -0.93
N PHE A 330 -10.77 -17.25 -0.22
CA PHE A 330 -11.23 -18.03 0.95
C PHE A 330 -12.58 -18.69 0.72
#